data_dfc8710bececa8814a4f4c76483633da
#
_entry.id   dfc8710bececa8814a4f4c76483633da
#
_cell.length_a   1.000
_cell.length_b   1.000
_cell.length_c   1.000
_cell.angle_alpha   90.00
_cell.angle_beta   90.00
_cell.angle_gamma   90.00
#
_symmetry.space_group_name_H-M   'P 1'
#
loop_
_entity.id
_entity.type
_entity.pdbx_description
1 polymer ?
#
loop_
_entity_poly.entity_id
_entity_poly.type
_entity_poly.pdbx_seq_one_letter_code
_entity_poly.pdbx_strand_id
1 'polypeptide(L)'
;MAEPIVKETWIDATPETVFAFFTEPDKITRWLAEEATLDARPGGVCHQIHRTDDGRRFTMRGEFVEVTPPSRVVFTWGFEEPAVALAPGASTVEVTLRPERDGTHLRLVHRDVPDEELASHSGGWEEMLRRLGAAARSAPVV
;
A
#
# COMPACT_ATOMS: atom_id res chain seq x y z
N MET A 1 -6.04 7.47 -21.58
CA MET A 1 -5.09 7.14 -20.52
C MET A 1 -5.73 7.40 -19.17
N ALA A 2 -5.62 6.44 -18.28
CA ALA A 2 -6.18 6.60 -16.94
C ALA A 2 -5.36 7.61 -16.14
N GLU A 3 -6.06 8.47 -15.40
CA GLU A 3 -5.39 9.37 -14.46
C GLU A 3 -4.91 8.58 -13.24
N PRO A 4 -3.77 8.94 -12.65
CA PRO A 4 -3.33 8.28 -11.42
C PRO A 4 -4.30 8.57 -10.28
N ILE A 5 -4.42 7.58 -9.38
CA ILE A 5 -5.10 7.78 -8.11
C ILE A 5 -4.11 8.48 -7.19
N VAL A 6 -4.49 9.62 -6.62
CA VAL A 6 -3.64 10.37 -5.68
C VAL A 6 -4.38 10.52 -4.37
N LYS A 7 -3.76 10.08 -3.29
CA LYS A 7 -4.31 10.21 -1.93
C LYS A 7 -3.24 10.82 -1.02
N GLU A 8 -3.67 11.73 -0.16
CA GLU A 8 -2.78 12.33 0.83
C GLU A 8 -3.49 12.30 2.18
N THR A 9 -2.70 12.05 3.22
CA THR A 9 -3.23 12.02 4.59
C THR A 9 -2.11 12.33 5.58
N TRP A 10 -2.49 12.73 6.78
CA TRP A 10 -1.56 12.89 7.89
C TRP A 10 -1.76 11.75 8.88
N ILE A 11 -0.66 11.18 9.34
CA ILE A 11 -0.66 10.03 10.26
C ILE A 11 0.09 10.42 11.52
N ASP A 12 -0.52 10.13 12.66
CA ASP A 12 0.04 10.42 14.00
C ASP A 12 1.07 9.33 14.39
N ALA A 13 2.15 9.27 13.62
CA ALA A 13 3.28 8.37 13.84
C ALA A 13 4.46 8.90 13.04
N THR A 14 5.69 8.56 13.46
CA THR A 14 6.90 8.99 12.73
C THR A 14 6.98 8.35 11.35
N PRO A 15 7.71 8.97 10.40
CA PRO A 15 7.93 8.34 9.10
C PRO A 15 8.54 6.94 9.20
N GLU A 16 9.44 6.71 10.14
CA GLU A 16 10.04 5.40 10.36
C GLU A 16 8.98 4.36 10.74
N THR A 17 8.06 4.72 11.62
CA THR A 17 6.97 3.83 12.02
C THR A 17 6.04 3.55 10.82
N VAL A 18 5.64 4.60 10.11
CA VAL A 18 4.74 4.44 8.95
C VAL A 18 5.40 3.60 7.86
N PHE A 19 6.68 3.84 7.59
CA PHE A 19 7.43 3.09 6.58
C PHE A 19 7.41 1.59 6.85
N ALA A 20 7.58 1.21 8.12
CA ALA A 20 7.56 -0.20 8.53
C ALA A 20 6.23 -0.88 8.21
N PHE A 21 5.12 -0.13 8.20
CA PHE A 21 3.80 -0.68 7.86
C PHE A 21 3.66 -1.03 6.38
N PHE A 22 4.59 -0.61 5.53
CA PHE A 22 4.64 -0.99 4.12
C PHE A 22 5.66 -2.08 3.83
N THR A 23 6.59 -2.35 4.76
CA THR A 23 7.75 -3.21 4.47
C THR A 23 7.86 -4.44 5.38
N GLU A 24 7.12 -4.49 6.47
CA GLU A 24 7.15 -5.62 7.42
C GLU A 24 5.85 -6.40 7.37
N PRO A 25 5.92 -7.74 7.17
CA PRO A 25 4.69 -8.55 7.03
C PRO A 25 3.75 -8.48 8.23
N ASP A 26 4.28 -8.48 9.45
CA ASP A 26 3.46 -8.41 10.65
C ASP A 26 2.80 -7.04 10.85
N LYS A 27 3.25 -6.02 10.15
CA LYS A 27 2.65 -4.68 10.19
C LYS A 27 1.69 -4.45 9.05
N ILE A 28 2.04 -4.85 7.83
CA ILE A 28 1.15 -4.65 6.67
C ILE A 28 -0.15 -5.43 6.83
N THR A 29 -0.12 -6.54 7.57
CA THR A 29 -1.33 -7.34 7.83
C THR A 29 -2.27 -6.70 8.84
N ARG A 30 -1.89 -5.58 9.44
CA ARG A 30 -2.77 -4.85 10.35
C ARG A 30 -3.69 -3.87 9.65
N TRP A 31 -3.47 -3.62 8.35
CA TRP A 31 -4.25 -2.61 7.66
C TRP A 31 -4.56 -2.92 6.20
N LEU A 32 -3.68 -3.61 5.50
CA LEU A 32 -3.80 -3.77 4.04
C LEU A 32 -4.14 -5.20 3.61
N ALA A 33 -3.49 -6.17 4.16
CA ALA A 33 -3.56 -7.55 3.68
C ALA A 33 -3.87 -8.53 4.81
N GLU A 34 -4.40 -9.69 4.45
CA GLU A 34 -4.59 -10.80 5.40
C GLU A 34 -3.28 -11.54 5.64
N GLU A 35 -2.50 -11.72 4.56
CA GLU A 35 -1.19 -12.36 4.60
C GLU A 35 -0.25 -11.62 3.67
N ALA A 36 1.04 -11.63 3.97
CA ALA A 36 2.03 -10.96 3.15
C ALA A 36 3.37 -11.66 3.18
N THR A 37 4.05 -11.66 2.04
CA THR A 37 5.46 -12.06 1.90
C THR A 37 6.18 -10.88 1.27
N LEU A 38 7.07 -10.26 2.04
CA LEU A 38 7.73 -9.03 1.64
C LEU A 38 9.25 -9.17 1.77
N ASP A 39 9.95 -8.86 0.68
CA ASP A 39 11.39 -8.72 0.67
C ASP A 39 11.70 -7.29 0.27
N ALA A 40 11.78 -6.41 1.26
CA ALA A 40 11.79 -4.95 1.05
C ALA A 40 13.15 -4.45 0.55
N ARG A 41 13.44 -4.77 -0.70
CA ARG A 41 14.62 -4.30 -1.44
C ARG A 41 14.25 -4.23 -2.92
N PRO A 42 14.93 -3.41 -3.72
CA PRO A 42 14.65 -3.37 -5.17
C PRO A 42 14.75 -4.77 -5.78
N GLY A 43 13.71 -5.17 -6.51
CA GLY A 43 13.62 -6.51 -7.09
C GLY A 43 13.05 -7.58 -6.15
N GLY A 44 12.82 -7.25 -4.87
CA GLY A 44 12.27 -8.20 -3.91
C GLY A 44 10.77 -8.38 -4.07
N VAL A 45 10.25 -9.53 -3.61
CA VAL A 45 8.83 -9.83 -3.73
C VAL A 45 7.99 -8.94 -2.82
N CYS A 46 6.80 -8.57 -3.31
CA CYS A 46 5.79 -7.84 -2.56
C CYS A 46 4.46 -8.55 -2.82
N HIS A 47 4.27 -9.70 -2.18
CA HIS A 47 3.09 -10.55 -2.37
C HIS A 47 2.14 -10.40 -1.21
N GLN A 48 0.84 -10.31 -1.50
CA GLN A 48 -0.18 -10.11 -0.48
C GLN A 48 -1.43 -10.91 -0.81
N ILE A 49 -2.11 -11.37 0.23
CA ILE A 49 -3.45 -11.96 0.11
C ILE A 49 -4.42 -10.94 0.71
N HIS A 50 -5.39 -10.52 -0.08
CA HIS A 50 -6.43 -9.60 0.35
C HIS A 50 -7.74 -10.35 0.49
N ARG A 51 -8.48 -10.09 1.57
CA ARG A 51 -9.80 -10.66 1.78
C ARG A 51 -10.85 -9.55 1.75
N THR A 52 -11.91 -9.76 0.99
CA THR A 52 -13.06 -8.86 0.97
C THR A 52 -14.03 -9.19 2.10
N ASP A 53 -14.97 -8.29 2.39
CA ASP A 53 -15.94 -8.46 3.46
C ASP A 53 -16.85 -9.68 3.24
N ASP A 54 -17.05 -10.08 1.97
CA ASP A 54 -17.86 -11.26 1.64
C ASP A 54 -17.04 -12.56 1.63
N GLY A 55 -15.79 -12.50 2.10
CA GLY A 55 -14.94 -13.68 2.28
C GLY A 55 -14.13 -14.10 1.06
N ARG A 56 -14.22 -13.38 -0.05
CA ARG A 56 -13.40 -13.69 -1.21
C ARG A 56 -11.94 -13.29 -0.96
N ARG A 57 -11.02 -14.08 -1.49
CA ARG A 57 -9.59 -13.84 -1.35
C ARG A 57 -9.00 -13.51 -2.71
N PHE A 58 -8.13 -12.50 -2.73
CA PHE A 58 -7.45 -12.06 -3.95
C PHE A 58 -5.95 -12.06 -3.70
N THR A 59 -5.19 -12.58 -4.68
CA THR A 59 -3.73 -12.65 -4.58
C THR A 59 -3.10 -11.48 -5.34
N MET A 60 -2.54 -10.55 -4.59
CA MET A 60 -1.76 -9.45 -5.16
C MET A 60 -0.32 -9.93 -5.35
N ARG A 61 0.19 -9.81 -6.56
CA ARG A 61 1.58 -10.09 -6.86
C ARG A 61 2.26 -8.81 -7.28
N GLY A 62 3.30 -8.45 -6.55
CA GLY A 62 4.07 -7.27 -6.84
C GLY A 62 5.55 -7.48 -6.58
N GLU A 63 6.30 -6.45 -6.90
CA GLU A 63 7.74 -6.40 -6.72
C GLU A 63 8.11 -5.02 -6.22
N PHE A 64 9.02 -4.94 -5.25
CA PHE A 64 9.54 -3.64 -4.82
C PHE A 64 10.42 -3.07 -5.92
N VAL A 65 10.20 -1.80 -6.26
CA VAL A 65 10.95 -1.08 -7.27
C VAL A 65 11.97 -0.16 -6.61
N GLU A 66 11.54 0.54 -5.56
CA GLU A 66 12.41 1.46 -4.81
C GLU A 66 12.10 1.31 -3.33
N VAL A 67 13.15 1.24 -2.52
CA VAL A 67 13.02 1.19 -1.05
C VAL A 67 14.04 2.17 -0.48
N THR A 68 13.56 3.33 -0.05
CA THR A 68 14.41 4.42 0.48
C THR A 68 13.89 4.81 1.87
N PRO A 69 14.32 4.10 2.92
CA PRO A 69 13.83 4.39 4.28
C PRO A 69 14.27 5.77 4.76
N PRO A 70 13.44 6.48 5.48
CA PRO A 70 12.03 6.20 5.77
C PRO A 70 11.07 6.98 4.87
N SER A 71 11.57 7.48 3.72
CA SER A 71 10.88 8.52 2.96
C SER A 71 10.12 8.02 1.73
N ARG A 72 10.50 6.87 1.16
CA ARG A 72 9.88 6.46 -0.09
C ARG A 72 9.91 4.95 -0.29
N VAL A 73 8.77 4.40 -0.73
CA VAL A 73 8.67 3.00 -1.16
C VAL A 73 7.79 2.94 -2.40
N VAL A 74 8.25 2.18 -3.40
CA VAL A 74 7.53 1.99 -4.66
C VAL A 74 7.45 0.50 -4.93
N PHE A 75 6.26 0.02 -5.28
CA PHE A 75 6.07 -1.40 -5.62
C PHE A 75 5.03 -1.53 -6.72
N THR A 76 5.14 -2.61 -7.50
CA THR A 76 4.14 -2.92 -8.51
C THR A 76 2.92 -3.57 -7.85
N TRP A 77 1.78 -3.48 -8.54
CA TRP A 77 0.50 -3.90 -7.98
C TRP A 77 -0.36 -4.55 -9.06
N GLY A 78 -0.90 -5.71 -8.76
CA GLY A 78 -1.84 -6.39 -9.64
C GLY A 78 -2.30 -7.68 -9.00
N PHE A 79 -3.32 -8.29 -9.59
CA PHE A 79 -3.96 -9.47 -9.01
C PHE A 79 -3.96 -10.63 -9.99
N GLU A 80 -3.83 -11.85 -9.46
CA GLU A 80 -3.87 -13.05 -10.27
C GLU A 80 -5.29 -13.39 -10.76
N GLU A 81 -6.30 -12.98 -10.00
CA GLU A 81 -7.69 -13.33 -10.28
C GLU A 81 -8.22 -12.55 -11.47
N PRO A 82 -8.81 -13.24 -12.48
CA PRO A 82 -9.36 -12.56 -13.66
C PRO A 82 -10.50 -11.59 -13.36
N ALA A 83 -11.16 -11.75 -12.20
CA ALA A 83 -12.22 -10.83 -11.78
C ALA A 83 -11.73 -9.42 -11.53
N VAL A 84 -10.42 -9.23 -11.29
CA VAL A 84 -9.80 -7.93 -11.15
C VAL A 84 -9.12 -7.60 -12.47
N ALA A 85 -9.56 -6.53 -13.13
CA ALA A 85 -9.02 -6.14 -14.43
C ALA A 85 -7.69 -5.40 -14.29
N LEU A 86 -6.77 -5.97 -13.52
CA LEU A 86 -5.48 -5.37 -13.21
C LEU A 86 -4.49 -6.51 -12.93
N ALA A 87 -3.78 -6.92 -13.98
CA ALA A 87 -2.86 -8.06 -13.91
C ALA A 87 -1.61 -7.73 -13.07
N PRO A 88 -0.92 -8.76 -12.55
CA PRO A 88 0.35 -8.54 -11.84
C PRO A 88 1.35 -7.75 -12.69
N GLY A 89 1.99 -6.75 -12.06
CA GLY A 89 2.97 -5.91 -12.73
C GLY A 89 2.39 -4.80 -13.61
N ALA A 90 1.06 -4.74 -13.76
CA ALA A 90 0.44 -3.78 -14.66
C ALA A 90 0.38 -2.37 -14.09
N SER A 91 0.42 -2.21 -12.78
CA SER A 91 0.35 -0.89 -12.14
C SER A 91 1.42 -0.71 -11.09
N THR A 92 1.60 0.53 -10.64
CA THR A 92 2.65 0.89 -9.69
C THR A 92 2.07 1.79 -8.59
N VAL A 93 2.43 1.47 -7.35
CA VAL A 93 2.07 2.28 -6.18
C VAL A 93 3.32 2.99 -5.69
N GLU A 94 3.26 4.31 -5.58
CA GLU A 94 4.36 5.15 -5.07
C GLU A 94 3.92 5.79 -3.77
N VAL A 95 4.66 5.57 -2.70
CA VAL A 95 4.38 6.14 -1.38
C VAL A 95 5.53 7.03 -0.97
N THR A 96 5.23 8.29 -0.68
CA THR A 96 6.22 9.26 -0.19
C THR A 96 5.80 9.70 1.20
N LEU A 97 6.76 9.68 2.12
CA LEU A 97 6.55 10.04 3.53
C LEU A 97 7.48 11.18 3.89
N ARG A 98 6.93 12.21 4.54
CA ARG A 98 7.77 13.28 5.07
C ARG A 98 7.29 13.68 6.47
N PRO A 99 8.21 14.12 7.34
CA PRO A 99 7.80 14.62 8.65
C PRO A 99 6.89 15.85 8.47
N GLU A 100 5.81 15.88 9.23
CA GLU A 100 4.92 17.03 9.23
C GLU A 100 4.29 17.13 10.61
N ARG A 101 4.49 18.28 11.28
CA ARG A 101 4.11 18.44 12.69
C ARG A 101 4.77 17.32 13.50
N ASP A 102 4.06 16.64 14.36
CA ASP A 102 4.62 15.54 15.15
C ASP A 102 4.34 14.17 14.53
N GLY A 103 4.00 14.15 13.26
CA GLY A 103 3.65 12.93 12.53
C GLY A 103 4.22 12.89 11.13
N THR A 104 3.47 12.28 10.24
CA THR A 104 3.91 12.02 8.87
C THR A 104 2.85 12.47 7.86
N HIS A 105 3.27 13.24 6.87
CA HIS A 105 2.47 13.47 5.66
C HIS A 105 2.75 12.31 4.71
N LEU A 106 1.70 11.59 4.34
CA LEU A 106 1.78 10.49 3.38
C LEU A 106 1.12 10.91 2.08
N ARG A 107 1.82 10.69 0.97
CA ARG A 107 1.27 10.85 -0.37
C ARG A 107 1.39 9.52 -1.09
N LEU A 108 0.26 8.98 -1.55
CA LEU A 108 0.20 7.73 -2.30
C LEU A 108 -0.27 8.03 -3.71
N VAL A 109 0.46 7.52 -4.71
CA VAL A 109 0.11 7.63 -6.11
C VAL A 109 0.06 6.24 -6.71
N HIS A 110 -1.10 5.84 -7.22
CA HIS A 110 -1.27 4.55 -7.88
C HIS A 110 -1.47 4.81 -9.37
N ARG A 111 -0.46 4.43 -10.17
CA ARG A 111 -0.41 4.70 -11.61
C ARG A 111 -0.80 3.48 -12.41
N ASP A 112 -1.30 3.75 -13.62
CA ASP A 112 -1.62 2.74 -14.63
C ASP A 112 -2.75 1.80 -14.22
N VAL A 113 -3.69 2.32 -13.44
CA VAL A 113 -4.93 1.61 -13.10
C VAL A 113 -5.92 1.83 -14.24
N PRO A 114 -6.46 0.77 -14.85
CA PRO A 114 -7.43 0.94 -15.93
C PRO A 114 -8.72 1.60 -15.43
N ASP A 115 -9.41 2.30 -16.33
CA ASP A 115 -10.60 3.08 -16.00
C ASP A 115 -11.65 2.25 -15.24
N GLU A 116 -11.83 1.00 -15.62
CA GLU A 116 -12.80 0.10 -15.01
C GLU A 116 -12.48 -0.25 -13.56
N GLU A 117 -11.23 -0.05 -13.12
CA GLU A 117 -10.80 -0.33 -11.74
C GLU A 117 -10.58 0.95 -10.92
N LEU A 118 -10.69 2.14 -11.53
CA LEU A 118 -10.36 3.39 -10.83
C LEU A 118 -11.24 3.65 -9.61
N ALA A 119 -12.55 3.54 -9.75
CA ALA A 119 -13.46 3.83 -8.63
C ALA A 119 -13.25 2.85 -7.48
N SER A 120 -13.10 1.58 -7.78
CA SER A 120 -12.89 0.53 -6.78
C SER A 120 -11.58 0.74 -6.03
N HIS A 121 -10.48 0.97 -6.74
CA HIS A 121 -9.18 1.17 -6.12
C HIS A 121 -9.09 2.51 -5.38
N SER A 122 -9.73 3.56 -5.90
CA SER A 122 -9.76 4.84 -5.21
C SER A 122 -10.46 4.74 -3.85
N GLY A 123 -11.65 4.13 -3.83
CA GLY A 123 -12.38 3.90 -2.58
C GLY A 123 -11.65 2.94 -1.65
N GLY A 124 -11.04 1.91 -2.22
CA GLY A 124 -10.22 0.96 -1.46
C GLY A 124 -9.06 1.63 -0.75
N TRP A 125 -8.32 2.51 -1.44
CA TRP A 125 -7.21 3.22 -0.82
C TRP A 125 -7.67 4.18 0.28
N GLU A 126 -8.80 4.85 0.13
CA GLU A 126 -9.34 5.69 1.19
C GLU A 126 -9.57 4.90 2.47
N GLU A 127 -10.22 3.75 2.37
CA GLU A 127 -10.48 2.88 3.51
C GLU A 127 -9.19 2.31 4.10
N MET A 128 -8.27 1.85 3.25
CA MET A 128 -7.01 1.27 3.68
C MET A 128 -6.13 2.30 4.40
N LEU A 129 -6.05 3.52 3.88
CA LEU A 129 -5.26 4.57 4.54
C LEU A 129 -5.87 4.98 5.87
N ARG A 130 -7.18 4.92 6.02
CA ARG A 130 -7.84 5.12 7.31
C ARG A 130 -7.41 4.05 8.30
N ARG A 131 -7.37 2.79 7.87
CA ARG A 131 -6.91 1.67 8.71
C ARG A 131 -5.43 1.82 9.06
N LEU A 132 -4.61 2.24 8.11
CA LEU A 132 -3.20 2.50 8.36
C LEU A 132 -3.02 3.56 9.45
N GLY A 133 -3.76 4.66 9.35
CA GLY A 133 -3.69 5.72 10.35
C GLY A 133 -4.01 5.22 11.75
N ALA A 134 -5.04 4.39 11.89
CA ALA A 134 -5.42 3.81 13.18
C ALA A 134 -4.35 2.84 13.70
N ALA A 135 -3.85 1.97 12.82
CA ALA A 135 -2.85 0.96 13.21
C ALA A 135 -1.51 1.59 13.59
N ALA A 136 -1.03 2.55 12.81
CA ALA A 136 0.26 3.19 13.07
C ALA A 136 0.24 4.04 14.33
N ARG A 137 -0.88 4.74 14.59
CA ARG A 137 -1.02 5.54 15.81
C ARG A 137 -0.97 4.67 17.07
N SER A 138 -1.46 3.44 16.98
CA SER A 138 -1.50 2.50 18.10
C SER A 138 -0.21 1.71 18.27
N ALA A 139 0.75 1.84 17.33
CA ALA A 139 1.99 1.08 17.38
C ALA A 139 2.90 1.56 18.51
N PRO A 140 3.63 0.63 19.18
CA PRO A 140 4.63 1.04 20.17
C PRO A 140 5.69 1.92 19.54
N VAL A 141 6.10 2.95 20.27
CA VAL A 141 7.24 3.77 19.89
C VAL A 141 8.49 2.98 20.25
N VAL A 142 9.35 2.73 19.27
CA VAL A 142 10.57 1.94 19.46
C VAL A 142 11.78 2.83 19.25
#